data_3b7ae4aeb52436b2f23ff0cbedcac216
#
_entry.id   3b7ae4aeb52436b2f23ff0cbedcac216
#
_cell.length_a   1.000
_cell.length_b   1.000
_cell.length_c   1.000
_cell.angle_alpha   90.00
_cell.angle_beta   90.00
_cell.angle_gamma   90.00
#
_symmetry.space_group_name_H-M   'P 1'
#
loop_
_entity.id
_entity.type
_entity.pdbx_description
1 polymer ?
#
loop_
_entity_poly.entity_id
_entity_poly.type
_entity_poly.pdbx_seq_one_letter_code
_entity_poly.pdbx_strand_id
1 'polypeptide(L)'
;FEENIANAFDNKAFMDNIYSNSSFSNSSIGITLNNEIKEDTDTFYTALLNRRSCREFTCGTISFKDFSNVLFYGYGPSICGVYTVPSAGGTYPISLIIVVNDVESLEKGIYEYLPMNNTLIPILLSDHLNPGLITLNEHFFNSCAFSIHFIGNPSLICYKYQDRGYR
;
A
#
# COMPACT_ATOMS: atom_id res chain seq x y z
N PHE A 1 -26.30 -13.50 23.98
CA PHE A 1 -26.02 -13.46 22.51
C PHE A 1 -25.44 -12.11 22.12
N GLU A 2 -25.91 -11.00 22.70
CA GLU A 2 -25.41 -9.64 22.44
C GLU A 2 -24.03 -9.37 23.07
N GLU A 3 -23.74 -9.89 24.27
CA GLU A 3 -22.42 -9.77 24.92
C GLU A 3 -21.30 -10.48 24.15
N ASN A 4 -21.58 -11.57 23.45
CA ASN A 4 -20.59 -12.27 22.63
C ASN A 4 -20.27 -11.55 21.31
N ILE A 5 -21.18 -10.70 20.83
CA ILE A 5 -20.94 -9.88 19.64
C ILE A 5 -20.05 -8.69 19.97
N ALA A 6 -20.22 -8.06 21.12
CA ALA A 6 -19.39 -6.93 21.55
C ALA A 6 -17.90 -7.31 21.74
N ASN A 7 -17.66 -8.50 22.31
CA ASN A 7 -16.28 -9.01 22.52
C ASN A 7 -15.58 -9.48 21.22
N ALA A 8 -16.35 -9.81 20.16
CA ALA A 8 -15.79 -10.14 18.85
C ALA A 8 -15.34 -8.91 18.05
N PHE A 9 -15.63 -7.70 18.52
CA PHE A 9 -15.36 -6.42 17.85
C PHE A 9 -14.35 -5.54 18.57
N ASP A 10 -13.56 -6.05 19.47
CA ASP A 10 -12.39 -5.31 19.94
C ASP A 10 -11.35 -5.24 18.80
N ASN A 11 -11.58 -4.26 17.92
CA ASN A 11 -10.71 -3.98 16.77
C ASN A 11 -9.26 -3.78 17.19
N LYS A 12 -9.01 -3.32 18.42
CA LYS A 12 -7.66 -3.08 18.91
C LYS A 12 -6.93 -4.40 19.17
N ALA A 13 -7.53 -5.34 19.91
CA ALA A 13 -6.92 -6.65 20.16
C ALA A 13 -6.74 -7.46 18.86
N PHE A 14 -7.67 -7.33 17.91
CA PHE A 14 -7.55 -7.93 16.59
C PHE A 14 -6.40 -7.32 15.78
N MET A 15 -6.28 -6.01 15.76
CA MET A 15 -5.20 -5.31 15.07
C MET A 15 -3.84 -5.60 15.73
N ASP A 16 -3.77 -5.58 17.05
CA ASP A 16 -2.55 -5.91 17.80
C ASP A 16 -2.08 -7.34 17.51
N ASN A 17 -3.00 -8.29 17.30
CA ASN A 17 -2.68 -9.68 16.93
C ASN A 17 -2.17 -9.80 15.48
N ILE A 18 -2.69 -9.00 14.55
CA ILE A 18 -2.20 -8.93 13.16
C ILE A 18 -0.77 -8.38 13.14
N TYR A 19 -0.52 -7.29 13.83
CA TYR A 19 0.79 -6.64 13.86
C TYR A 19 1.85 -7.45 14.62
N SER A 20 1.46 -8.21 15.64
CA SER A 20 2.38 -9.10 16.36
C SER A 20 2.80 -10.33 15.57
N ASN A 21 1.98 -10.75 14.58
CA ASN A 21 2.26 -11.89 13.71
C ASN A 21 2.92 -11.52 12.38
N SER A 22 3.13 -10.22 12.09
CA SER A 22 3.95 -9.82 10.96
C SER A 22 5.42 -10.12 11.27
N SER A 23 5.93 -11.20 10.67
CA SER A 23 7.30 -11.72 10.88
C SER A 23 8.41 -10.82 10.31
N PHE A 24 8.11 -9.61 9.89
CA PHE A 24 9.04 -8.58 9.46
C PHE A 24 9.38 -7.61 10.60
N SER A 25 9.61 -8.13 11.80
CA SER A 25 10.00 -7.31 12.92
C SER A 25 11.52 -7.25 13.09
N ASN A 26 12.00 -6.07 13.35
CA ASN A 26 13.08 -5.80 14.29
C ASN A 26 14.47 -5.40 13.79
N SER A 27 14.70 -5.06 12.51
CA SER A 27 15.98 -4.40 12.19
C SER A 27 16.00 -3.43 11.01
N SER A 28 14.90 -3.24 10.33
CA SER A 28 14.85 -2.34 9.18
C SER A 28 14.49 -0.92 9.63
N ILE A 29 15.36 0.03 9.35
CA ILE A 29 15.06 1.46 9.52
C ILE A 29 13.98 1.81 8.50
N GLY A 30 12.78 2.15 8.97
CA GLY A 30 11.67 2.57 8.11
C GLY A 30 11.93 3.96 7.50
N ILE A 31 11.53 4.14 6.24
CA ILE A 31 11.57 5.42 5.54
C ILE A 31 10.19 6.06 5.69
N THR A 32 10.14 7.20 6.42
CA THR A 32 8.91 7.97 6.58
C THR A 32 8.57 8.72 5.29
N LEU A 33 7.34 8.55 4.80
CA LEU A 33 6.88 9.23 3.60
C LEU A 33 6.41 10.65 3.90
N ASN A 34 6.64 11.55 2.93
CA ASN A 34 6.13 12.91 3.00
C ASN A 34 4.66 12.94 2.56
N ASN A 35 3.81 13.64 3.30
CA ASN A 35 2.37 13.76 3.06
C ASN A 35 1.91 15.22 2.94
N GLU A 36 2.76 16.10 2.40
CA GLU A 36 2.35 17.48 2.14
C GLU A 36 1.22 17.53 1.12
N ILE A 37 0.10 18.12 1.52
CA ILE A 37 -1.05 18.37 0.66
C ILE A 37 -0.63 19.38 -0.41
N LYS A 38 -0.73 19.00 -1.69
CA LYS A 38 -0.72 19.96 -2.79
C LYS A 38 -2.06 20.71 -2.75
N GLU A 39 -2.04 22.02 -2.57
CA GLU A 39 -3.16 22.86 -2.96
C GLU A 39 -3.18 22.93 -4.48
N ASP A 40 -3.81 21.95 -5.13
CA ASP A 40 -3.90 21.90 -6.58
C ASP A 40 -5.25 22.49 -7.02
N THR A 41 -5.22 23.27 -8.07
CA THR A 41 -6.38 23.97 -8.65
C THR A 41 -7.32 23.01 -9.40
N ASP A 42 -6.91 21.78 -9.63
CA ASP A 42 -7.73 20.79 -10.32
C ASP A 42 -8.77 20.18 -9.38
N THR A 43 -10.03 20.33 -9.77
CA THR A 43 -11.13 19.73 -9.02
C THR A 43 -11.13 18.21 -9.17
N PHE A 44 -11.66 17.49 -8.17
CA PHE A 44 -11.89 16.05 -8.21
C PHE A 44 -12.63 15.60 -9.50
N TYR A 45 -13.59 16.39 -9.95
CA TYR A 45 -14.34 16.11 -11.20
C TYR A 45 -13.44 16.17 -12.43
N THR A 46 -12.56 17.15 -12.51
CA THR A 46 -11.59 17.27 -13.62
C THR A 46 -10.65 16.08 -13.65
N ALA A 47 -10.15 15.64 -12.49
CA ALA A 47 -9.31 14.46 -12.39
C ALA A 47 -10.04 13.18 -12.86
N LEU A 48 -11.30 12.97 -12.45
CA LEU A 48 -12.11 11.85 -12.89
C LEU A 48 -12.38 11.85 -14.40
N LEU A 49 -12.75 13.00 -14.97
CA LEU A 49 -13.06 13.12 -16.39
C LEU A 49 -11.82 12.90 -17.26
N ASN A 50 -10.65 13.32 -16.79
CA ASN A 50 -9.39 13.20 -17.53
C ASN A 50 -8.67 11.87 -17.32
N ARG A 51 -9.09 11.06 -16.32
CA ARG A 51 -8.47 9.78 -16.07
C ARG A 51 -8.47 8.87 -17.31
N ARG A 52 -7.29 8.42 -17.69
CA ARG A 52 -7.09 7.41 -18.76
C ARG A 52 -6.11 6.35 -18.26
N SER A 53 -6.22 5.14 -18.79
CA SER A 53 -5.19 4.11 -18.61
C SER A 53 -4.00 4.45 -19.51
N CYS A 54 -2.87 4.76 -18.91
CA CYS A 54 -1.60 4.91 -19.63
C CYS A 54 -0.87 3.56 -19.63
N ARG A 55 -0.29 3.18 -20.75
CA ARG A 55 0.52 1.96 -20.91
C ARG A 55 1.89 2.24 -21.52
N GLU A 56 2.16 3.50 -21.80
CA GLU A 56 3.44 3.98 -22.26
C GLU A 56 3.97 4.96 -21.23
N PHE A 57 5.07 4.60 -20.59
CA PHE A 57 5.71 5.45 -19.58
C PHE A 57 6.91 6.12 -20.21
N THR A 58 7.05 7.41 -20.01
CA THR A 58 8.29 8.13 -20.30
C THR A 58 9.26 7.83 -19.16
N CYS A 59 10.38 7.17 -19.47
CA CYS A 59 11.44 6.96 -18.48
C CYS A 59 11.79 8.31 -17.83
N GLY A 60 11.67 8.39 -16.52
CA GLY A 60 11.95 9.62 -15.77
C GLY A 60 11.77 9.42 -14.28
N THR A 61 12.58 10.12 -13.51
CA THR A 61 12.53 10.10 -12.05
C THR A 61 11.28 10.80 -11.54
N ILE A 62 10.55 10.17 -10.65
CA ILE A 62 9.45 10.80 -9.92
C ILE A 62 9.97 11.40 -8.62
N SER A 63 9.44 12.56 -8.22
CA SER A 63 9.81 13.16 -6.93
C SER A 63 9.34 12.27 -5.77
N PHE A 64 10.13 12.23 -4.70
CA PHE A 64 9.76 11.50 -3.48
C PHE A 64 8.43 11.99 -2.90
N LYS A 65 8.13 13.28 -3.04
CA LYS A 65 6.88 13.89 -2.62
C LYS A 65 5.68 13.34 -3.39
N ASP A 66 5.75 13.33 -4.73
CA ASP A 66 4.64 12.84 -5.57
C ASP A 66 4.42 11.33 -5.36
N PHE A 67 5.52 10.57 -5.26
CA PHE A 67 5.47 9.16 -4.90
C PHE A 67 4.80 8.94 -3.54
N SER A 68 5.19 9.70 -2.51
CA SER A 68 4.61 9.63 -1.17
C SER A 68 3.11 9.96 -1.17
N ASN A 69 2.71 10.98 -1.94
CA ASN A 69 1.32 11.38 -2.08
C ASN A 69 0.45 10.29 -2.72
N VAL A 70 0.98 9.57 -3.73
CA VAL A 70 0.25 8.44 -4.34
C VAL A 70 -0.06 7.37 -3.30
N LEU A 71 0.90 6.98 -2.48
CA LEU A 71 0.70 5.98 -1.44
C LEU A 71 -0.23 6.48 -0.33
N PHE A 72 0.00 7.70 0.15
CA PHE A 72 -0.78 8.29 1.24
C PHE A 72 -2.26 8.44 0.88
N TYR A 73 -2.57 9.06 -0.26
CA TYR A 73 -3.97 9.23 -0.68
C TYR A 73 -4.61 7.95 -1.20
N GLY A 74 -3.79 7.04 -1.77
CA GLY A 74 -4.28 5.76 -2.30
C GLY A 74 -4.61 4.73 -1.23
N TYR A 75 -3.83 4.65 -0.14
CA TYR A 75 -3.99 3.62 0.89
C TYR A 75 -3.47 4.04 2.27
N GLY A 76 -3.22 5.32 2.49
CA GLY A 76 -2.69 5.84 3.75
C GLY A 76 -3.74 6.00 4.86
N PRO A 77 -3.36 6.56 6.01
CA PRO A 77 -4.28 6.80 7.11
C PRO A 77 -5.20 7.98 6.80
N SER A 78 -6.46 7.85 7.17
CA SER A 78 -7.43 8.93 7.14
C SER A 78 -7.51 9.67 8.48
N ILE A 79 -8.16 10.83 8.48
CA ILE A 79 -8.39 11.65 9.69
C ILE A 79 -9.18 10.86 10.77
N CYS A 80 -10.00 9.88 10.35
CA CYS A 80 -10.79 9.06 11.27
C CYS A 80 -10.04 7.87 11.86
N GLY A 81 -8.72 7.75 11.64
CA GLY A 81 -7.90 6.65 12.18
C GLY A 81 -8.12 5.30 11.46
N VAL A 82 -8.73 5.33 10.28
CA VAL A 82 -8.85 4.20 9.36
C VAL A 82 -8.09 4.50 8.07
N TYR A 83 -8.07 3.60 7.09
CA TYR A 83 -7.42 3.88 5.82
C TYR A 83 -8.29 4.75 4.90
N THR A 84 -7.67 5.40 3.91
CA THR A 84 -8.37 6.19 2.87
C THR A 84 -9.30 5.35 2.01
N VAL A 85 -9.12 4.04 1.99
CA VAL A 85 -9.96 3.09 1.26
C VAL A 85 -10.87 2.30 2.20
N PRO A 86 -12.08 1.92 1.75
CA PRO A 86 -12.95 1.07 2.55
C PRO A 86 -12.44 -0.36 2.58
N SER A 87 -12.74 -1.08 3.67
CA SER A 87 -12.50 -2.51 3.79
C SER A 87 -13.72 -3.21 4.38
N ALA A 88 -14.04 -4.40 3.87
CA ALA A 88 -15.12 -5.21 4.41
C ALA A 88 -14.88 -5.51 5.89
N GLY A 89 -15.76 -4.98 6.75
CA GLY A 89 -15.66 -5.13 8.20
C GLY A 89 -14.39 -4.58 8.84
N GLY A 90 -13.66 -3.66 8.17
CA GLY A 90 -12.44 -3.07 8.69
C GLY A 90 -11.26 -4.05 8.80
N THR A 91 -11.27 -5.14 8.03
CA THR A 91 -10.25 -6.20 8.13
C THR A 91 -8.94 -5.87 7.41
N TYR A 92 -8.95 -4.95 6.43
CA TYR A 92 -7.80 -4.52 5.63
C TYR A 92 -6.86 -5.66 5.21
N PRO A 93 -7.35 -6.64 4.45
CA PRO A 93 -6.61 -7.87 4.14
C PRO A 93 -5.56 -7.69 3.05
N ILE A 94 -5.34 -6.47 2.57
CA ILE A 94 -4.42 -6.14 1.49
C ILE A 94 -3.18 -5.47 2.07
N SER A 95 -2.01 -6.06 1.81
CA SER A 95 -0.71 -5.41 1.99
C SER A 95 -0.22 -4.85 0.65
N LEU A 96 0.46 -3.71 0.69
CA LEU A 96 1.08 -3.11 -0.48
C LEU A 96 2.58 -3.36 -0.49
N ILE A 97 3.04 -4.06 -1.54
CA ILE A 97 4.46 -4.21 -1.83
C ILE A 97 4.81 -3.27 -2.98
N ILE A 98 5.80 -2.45 -2.75
CA ILE A 98 6.24 -1.40 -3.68
C ILE A 98 7.57 -1.82 -4.29
N VAL A 99 7.64 -1.88 -5.61
CA VAL A 99 8.90 -2.08 -6.33
C VAL A 99 9.32 -0.74 -6.90
N VAL A 100 10.48 -0.25 -6.46
CA VAL A 100 11.02 1.06 -6.81
C VAL A 100 12.12 0.90 -7.85
N ASN A 101 11.98 1.58 -9.00
CA ASN A 101 12.97 1.63 -10.06
C ASN A 101 13.67 3.00 -10.14
N ASP A 102 12.91 4.11 -10.05
CA ASP A 102 13.45 5.46 -10.25
C ASP A 102 12.61 6.50 -9.49
N VAL A 103 12.79 6.56 -8.19
CA VAL A 103 12.19 7.56 -7.29
C VAL A 103 13.30 8.38 -6.66
N GLU A 104 13.17 9.71 -6.67
CA GLU A 104 14.15 10.62 -6.11
C GLU A 104 14.46 10.31 -4.64
N SER A 105 15.72 10.26 -4.28
CA SER A 105 16.20 10.01 -2.90
C SER A 105 15.75 8.67 -2.29
N LEU A 106 15.31 7.71 -3.10
CA LEU A 106 14.94 6.38 -2.68
C LEU A 106 15.76 5.33 -3.45
N GLU A 107 16.40 4.42 -2.74
CA GLU A 107 17.18 3.34 -3.36
C GLU A 107 16.28 2.37 -4.12
N LYS A 108 16.79 1.81 -5.22
CA LYS A 108 16.08 0.76 -5.97
C LYS A 108 15.88 -0.46 -5.09
N GLY A 109 14.69 -1.03 -5.16
CA GLY A 109 14.41 -2.18 -4.32
C GLY A 109 12.93 -2.51 -4.18
N ILE A 110 12.68 -3.44 -3.27
CA ILE A 110 11.35 -3.89 -2.88
C ILE A 110 11.09 -3.42 -1.46
N TYR A 111 9.95 -2.80 -1.25
CA TYR A 111 9.54 -2.23 0.02
C TYR A 111 8.15 -2.71 0.41
N GLU A 112 7.88 -2.85 1.69
CA GLU A 112 6.53 -2.93 2.23
C GLU A 112 6.06 -1.55 2.68
N TYR A 113 4.86 -1.16 2.27
CA TYR A 113 4.24 0.07 2.76
C TYR A 113 3.41 -0.22 4.01
N LEU A 114 3.71 0.47 5.10
CA LEU A 114 2.95 0.44 6.35
C LEU A 114 2.01 1.65 6.42
N PRO A 115 0.71 1.49 6.06
CA PRO A 115 -0.20 2.61 5.88
C PRO A 115 -0.38 3.47 7.13
N MET A 116 -0.58 2.84 8.29
CA MET A 116 -0.87 3.58 9.54
C MET A 116 0.26 4.51 9.98
N ASN A 117 1.48 4.16 9.65
CA ASN A 117 2.67 4.94 9.99
C ASN A 117 3.15 5.80 8.82
N ASN A 118 2.52 5.66 7.65
CA ASN A 118 2.96 6.26 6.39
C ASN A 118 4.46 6.01 6.13
N THR A 119 4.90 4.77 6.22
CA THR A 119 6.31 4.38 6.24
C THR A 119 6.58 3.25 5.26
N LEU A 120 7.74 3.27 4.62
CA LEU A 120 8.26 2.17 3.81
C LEU A 120 9.30 1.38 4.61
N ILE A 121 9.16 0.05 4.60
CA ILE A 121 10.14 -0.87 5.16
C ILE A 121 10.86 -1.57 4.00
N PRO A 122 12.19 -1.46 3.86
CA PRO A 122 12.92 -2.16 2.81
C PRO A 122 12.89 -3.68 3.08
N ILE A 123 12.49 -4.44 2.05
CA ILE A 123 12.54 -5.90 2.04
C ILE A 123 13.81 -6.37 1.34
N LEU A 124 14.10 -5.77 0.17
CA LEU A 124 15.26 -6.08 -0.64
C LEU A 124 15.74 -4.82 -1.36
N LEU A 125 16.97 -4.44 -1.13
CA LEU A 125 17.62 -3.37 -1.89
C LEU A 125 18.50 -4.00 -2.96
N SER A 126 18.26 -3.65 -4.23
CA SER A 126 19.01 -4.21 -5.36
C SER A 126 18.87 -3.34 -6.60
N ASP A 127 19.98 -3.07 -7.25
CA ASP A 127 20.02 -2.39 -8.56
C ASP A 127 19.56 -3.31 -9.71
N HIS A 128 19.52 -4.62 -9.48
CA HIS A 128 19.19 -5.65 -10.46
C HIS A 128 18.00 -6.49 -10.02
N LEU A 129 16.81 -5.93 -10.15
CA LEU A 129 15.57 -6.69 -9.96
C LEU A 129 15.23 -7.43 -11.26
N ASN A 130 14.93 -8.73 -11.16
CA ASN A 130 14.48 -9.50 -12.31
C ASN A 130 12.98 -9.31 -12.53
N PRO A 131 12.55 -8.58 -13.58
CA PRO A 131 11.13 -8.31 -13.81
C PRO A 131 10.31 -9.58 -14.00
N GLY A 132 10.85 -10.61 -14.65
CA GLY A 132 10.15 -11.86 -14.90
C GLY A 132 9.75 -12.65 -13.65
N LEU A 133 10.37 -12.36 -12.50
CA LEU A 133 9.97 -12.93 -11.20
C LEU A 133 8.88 -12.13 -10.51
N ILE A 134 8.63 -10.89 -10.95
CA ILE A 134 7.75 -9.93 -10.29
C ILE A 134 6.44 -9.74 -11.07
N THR A 135 6.53 -9.68 -12.39
CA THR A 135 5.38 -9.37 -13.25
C THR A 135 5.46 -10.10 -14.59
N LEU A 136 4.28 -10.35 -15.18
CA LEU A 136 4.18 -10.83 -16.56
C LEU A 136 4.34 -9.70 -17.60
N ASN A 137 4.34 -8.43 -17.16
CA ASN A 137 4.43 -7.25 -18.00
C ASN A 137 5.81 -6.57 -17.85
N GLU A 138 6.86 -7.25 -18.26
CA GLU A 138 8.24 -6.75 -18.11
C GLU A 138 8.47 -5.37 -18.77
N HIS A 139 7.77 -5.09 -19.88
CA HIS A 139 7.87 -3.81 -20.55
C HIS A 139 7.44 -2.64 -19.64
N PHE A 140 6.32 -2.78 -18.93
CA PHE A 140 5.86 -1.77 -17.97
C PHE A 140 6.79 -1.65 -16.78
N PHE A 141 7.27 -2.79 -16.28
CA PHE A 141 8.18 -2.83 -15.15
C PHE A 141 9.47 -2.05 -15.42
N ASN A 142 10.06 -2.22 -16.59
CA ASN A 142 11.32 -1.58 -16.97
C ASN A 142 11.16 -0.07 -17.25
N SER A 143 9.96 0.39 -17.57
CA SER A 143 9.69 1.77 -17.95
C SER A 143 9.00 2.61 -16.86
N CYS A 144 8.42 1.99 -15.83
CA CYS A 144 7.77 2.73 -14.75
C CYS A 144 8.78 3.12 -13.65
N ALA A 145 8.55 4.26 -13.00
CA ALA A 145 9.36 4.70 -11.86
C ALA A 145 9.15 3.80 -10.63
N PHE A 146 7.96 3.29 -10.43
CA PHE A 146 7.63 2.31 -9.40
C PHE A 146 6.38 1.52 -9.79
N SER A 147 6.17 0.37 -9.15
CA SER A 147 4.95 -0.43 -9.26
C SER A 147 4.42 -0.81 -7.89
N ILE A 148 3.09 -0.91 -7.77
CA ILE A 148 2.39 -1.29 -6.54
C ILE A 148 1.78 -2.67 -6.74
N HIS A 149 2.14 -3.61 -5.89
CA HIS A 149 1.65 -4.98 -5.89
C HIS A 149 0.75 -5.20 -4.68
N PHE A 150 -0.46 -5.67 -4.93
CA PHE A 150 -1.47 -5.93 -3.92
C PHE A 150 -1.36 -7.39 -3.48
N ILE A 151 -1.00 -7.63 -2.23
CA ILE A 151 -0.90 -8.97 -1.64
C ILE A 151 -2.08 -9.18 -0.71
N GLY A 152 -3.00 -10.08 -1.11
CA GLY A 152 -4.18 -10.40 -0.32
C GLY A 152 -3.91 -11.48 0.74
N ASN A 153 -4.39 -11.24 1.97
CA ASN A 153 -4.44 -12.26 3.02
C ASN A 153 -5.90 -12.67 3.26
N PRO A 154 -6.40 -13.71 2.59
CA PRO A 154 -7.79 -14.13 2.71
C PRO A 154 -8.15 -14.62 4.13
N SER A 155 -7.17 -15.08 4.91
CA SER A 155 -7.41 -15.56 6.28
C SER A 155 -8.01 -14.48 7.17
N LEU A 156 -7.65 -13.21 6.96
CA LEU A 156 -8.19 -12.07 7.72
C LEU A 156 -9.68 -11.86 7.47
N ILE A 157 -10.12 -12.03 6.22
CA ILE A 157 -11.52 -11.93 5.85
C ILE A 157 -12.29 -13.17 6.33
N CYS A 158 -11.73 -14.37 6.13
CA CYS A 158 -12.35 -15.61 6.51
C CYS A 158 -12.53 -15.76 8.03
N TYR A 159 -11.62 -15.18 8.81
CA TYR A 159 -11.78 -15.11 10.27
C TYR A 159 -13.10 -14.44 10.67
N LYS A 160 -13.49 -13.36 9.97
CA LYS A 160 -14.71 -12.59 10.27
C LYS A 160 -15.94 -13.13 9.54
N TYR A 161 -15.80 -13.53 8.29
CA TYR A 161 -16.91 -13.87 7.39
C TYR A 161 -16.99 -15.34 7.02
N GLN A 162 -16.11 -16.19 7.56
CA GLN A 162 -16.01 -17.63 7.29
C GLN A 162 -15.92 -17.87 5.76
N ASP A 163 -16.64 -18.86 5.23
CA ASP A 163 -16.63 -19.20 3.80
C ASP A 163 -17.06 -18.05 2.87
N ARG A 164 -17.75 -17.03 3.38
CA ARG A 164 -18.12 -15.85 2.61
C ARG A 164 -16.92 -14.94 2.32
N GLY A 165 -15.84 -15.10 3.06
CA GLY A 165 -14.60 -14.34 2.86
C GLY A 165 -13.90 -14.64 1.53
N TYR A 166 -14.23 -15.76 0.88
CA TYR A 166 -13.70 -16.14 -0.43
C TYR A 166 -14.54 -15.63 -1.63
N ARG A 167 -15.64 -14.95 -1.40
CA ARG A 167 -16.53 -14.39 -2.43
C ARG A 167 -16.37 -12.90 -2.55
#